data_7c5dd66131004b0a3bae424c3f0eee36
#
_entry.id   7c5dd66131004b0a3bae424c3f0eee36
#
_cell.length_a   1.000
_cell.length_b   1.000
_cell.length_c   1.000
_cell.angle_alpha   90.00
_cell.angle_beta   90.00
_cell.angle_gamma   90.00
#
_symmetry.space_group_name_H-M   'P 1'
#
loop_
_entity.id
_entity.type
_entity.pdbx_description
1 polymer ?
#
loop_
_entity_poly.entity_id
_entity_poly.type
_entity_poly.pdbx_seq_one_letter_code
_entity_poly.pdbx_strand_id
1 'polypeptide(L)'
;MRAKVTAVTLNVRKTPSTDAVIVKQAAQGESFPLLESSNGWIKVQLQADASGYISAEYAKIIPVPGAAVDAKKEAAALHSGAEAQAKPAYVISATDDEVYLLAACTAMETGNGSYDAQLAVASCIINRVKSKHWGKSISSVIYADGQFPGASSGLLDSFLAQGPSKTALKASKDALCGSNNIGDYLYFNSTKRISPEDYSSYKIVGGNCFYKK
;
A
#
# COMPACT_ATOMS: atom_id res chain seq x y z
N MET A 1 -4.85 -7.48 -6.50
CA MET A 1 -5.38 -8.72 -5.88
C MET A 1 -4.59 -9.08 -4.63
N ARG A 2 -5.20 -9.72 -3.65
CA ARG A 2 -4.52 -10.20 -2.44
C ARG A 2 -4.81 -11.69 -2.26
N ALA A 3 -3.89 -12.39 -1.64
CA ALA A 3 -4.08 -13.78 -1.20
C ALA A 3 -4.38 -13.78 0.31
N LYS A 4 -5.59 -14.17 0.70
CA LYS A 4 -6.04 -14.28 2.10
C LYS A 4 -5.92 -15.72 2.55
N VAL A 5 -5.23 -15.94 3.67
CA VAL A 5 -5.04 -17.27 4.28
C VAL A 5 -6.37 -17.78 4.84
N THR A 6 -6.73 -19.01 4.50
CA THR A 6 -7.96 -19.68 4.97
C THR A 6 -7.68 -20.75 6.02
N ALA A 7 -6.48 -21.32 6.02
CA ALA A 7 -6.04 -22.29 7.03
C ALA A 7 -5.72 -21.60 8.37
N VAL A 8 -5.83 -22.32 9.48
CA VAL A 8 -5.49 -21.81 10.83
C VAL A 8 -4.04 -21.33 10.87
N THR A 9 -3.13 -22.08 10.24
CA THR A 9 -1.73 -21.71 10.06
C THR A 9 -1.29 -22.18 8.67
N LEU A 10 -0.62 -21.29 7.93
CA LEU A 10 -0.10 -21.60 6.59
C LEU A 10 1.38 -21.24 6.51
N ASN A 11 2.19 -22.20 6.07
CA ASN A 11 3.60 -21.96 5.84
C ASN A 11 3.81 -21.14 4.56
N VAL A 12 4.53 -20.05 4.70
CA VAL A 12 5.06 -19.28 3.58
C VAL A 12 6.48 -19.77 3.30
N ARG A 13 6.75 -20.16 2.05
CA ARG A 13 7.95 -20.86 1.67
C ARG A 13 8.80 -20.04 0.70
N LYS A 14 10.09 -20.32 0.67
CA LYS A 14 11.06 -19.61 -0.19
C LYS A 14 10.85 -19.89 -1.69
N THR A 15 10.42 -21.11 -2.01
CA THR A 15 10.12 -21.57 -3.37
C THR A 15 8.79 -22.31 -3.41
N PRO A 16 8.14 -22.49 -4.59
CA PRO A 16 6.84 -23.17 -4.70
C PRO A 16 6.98 -24.70 -4.58
N SER A 17 7.33 -25.18 -3.39
CA SER A 17 7.47 -26.61 -3.05
C SER A 17 7.15 -26.85 -1.59
N THR A 18 6.55 -28.00 -1.28
CA THR A 18 6.30 -28.46 0.10
C THR A 18 7.56 -28.73 0.90
N ASP A 19 8.68 -28.97 0.24
CA ASP A 19 9.98 -29.25 0.85
C ASP A 19 10.84 -27.98 1.01
N ALA A 20 10.36 -26.84 0.48
CA ALA A 20 11.08 -25.60 0.54
C ALA A 20 11.13 -25.02 1.97
N VAL A 21 12.20 -24.26 2.26
CA VAL A 21 12.40 -23.59 3.53
C VAL A 21 11.20 -22.69 3.83
N ILE A 22 10.67 -22.81 5.05
CA ILE A 22 9.62 -21.94 5.57
C ILE A 22 10.27 -20.62 5.97
N VAL A 23 9.82 -19.54 5.35
CA VAL A 23 10.31 -18.16 5.62
C VAL A 23 9.41 -17.39 6.59
N LYS A 24 8.13 -17.82 6.70
CA LYS A 24 7.15 -17.25 7.61
C LYS A 24 6.04 -18.26 7.86
N GLN A 25 5.37 -18.20 9.01
CA GLN A 25 4.07 -18.80 9.24
C GLN A 25 3.01 -17.69 9.27
N ALA A 26 1.97 -17.88 8.47
CA ALA A 26 0.85 -16.96 8.36
C ALA A 26 -0.37 -17.53 9.08
N ALA A 27 -1.07 -16.68 9.83
CA ALA A 27 -2.29 -17.04 10.55
C ALA A 27 -3.53 -16.95 9.64
N GLN A 28 -4.60 -17.61 10.06
CA GLN A 28 -5.90 -17.51 9.39
C GLN A 28 -6.37 -16.05 9.31
N GLY A 29 -6.82 -15.65 8.14
CA GLY A 29 -7.28 -14.29 7.89
C GLY A 29 -6.17 -13.31 7.49
N GLU A 30 -4.89 -13.66 7.72
CA GLU A 30 -3.77 -12.86 7.23
C GLU A 30 -3.80 -12.79 5.70
N SER A 31 -3.47 -11.63 5.14
CA SER A 31 -3.53 -11.44 3.70
C SER A 31 -2.29 -10.73 3.18
N PHE A 32 -1.84 -11.15 2.01
CA PHE A 32 -0.62 -10.66 1.37
C PHE A 32 -0.92 -10.11 -0.02
N PRO A 33 -0.22 -9.06 -0.49
CA PRO A 33 -0.26 -8.67 -1.89
C PRO A 33 0.11 -9.86 -2.77
N LEU A 34 -0.71 -10.14 -3.78
CA LEU A 34 -0.47 -11.20 -4.75
C LEU A 34 0.48 -10.68 -5.83
N LEU A 35 1.59 -11.38 -6.04
CA LEU A 35 2.54 -11.07 -7.10
C LEU A 35 2.28 -11.95 -8.34
N GLU A 36 2.06 -13.25 -8.11
CA GLU A 36 1.87 -14.24 -9.17
C GLU A 36 1.07 -15.44 -8.64
N SER A 37 0.31 -16.11 -9.50
CA SER A 37 -0.36 -17.37 -9.19
C SER A 37 -0.14 -18.35 -10.31
N SER A 38 0.50 -19.48 -10.02
CA SER A 38 0.89 -20.49 -10.98
C SER A 38 1.07 -21.85 -10.31
N ASN A 39 0.67 -22.93 -10.99
CA ASN A 39 0.93 -24.32 -10.60
C ASN A 39 0.55 -24.68 -9.15
N GLY A 40 -0.60 -24.17 -8.65
CA GLY A 40 -1.08 -24.47 -7.30
C GLY A 40 -0.36 -23.65 -6.19
N TRP A 41 0.50 -22.72 -6.55
CA TRP A 41 1.19 -21.81 -5.65
C TRP A 41 0.88 -20.35 -5.95
N ILE A 42 0.86 -19.54 -4.89
CA ILE A 42 0.68 -18.11 -4.96
C ILE A 42 1.95 -17.46 -4.43
N LYS A 43 2.62 -16.69 -5.28
CA LYS A 43 3.74 -15.82 -4.87
C LYS A 43 3.18 -14.57 -4.24
N VAL A 44 3.61 -14.28 -3.04
CA VAL A 44 3.12 -13.15 -2.23
C VAL A 44 4.27 -12.26 -1.77
N GLN A 45 4.00 -10.98 -1.63
CA GLN A 45 4.90 -10.03 -1.01
C GLN A 45 4.81 -10.17 0.51
N LEU A 46 5.94 -10.32 1.20
CA LEU A 46 6.02 -10.42 2.65
C LEU A 46 6.43 -9.09 3.30
N GLN A 47 7.56 -8.54 2.87
CA GLN A 47 8.14 -7.28 3.33
C GLN A 47 8.92 -6.64 2.19
N ALA A 48 9.49 -5.45 2.45
CA ALA A 48 10.34 -4.76 1.49
C ALA A 48 11.32 -5.74 0.83
N ASP A 49 11.22 -5.92 -0.47
CA ASP A 49 12.04 -6.82 -1.30
C ASP A 49 11.98 -8.32 -0.96
N ALA A 50 11.18 -8.75 0.03
CA ALA A 50 10.99 -10.15 0.39
C ALA A 50 9.68 -10.69 -0.17
N SER A 51 9.75 -11.81 -0.88
CA SER A 51 8.60 -12.57 -1.36
C SER A 51 8.66 -14.01 -0.86
N GLY A 52 7.50 -14.66 -0.82
CA GLY A 52 7.39 -16.07 -0.50
C GLY A 52 6.26 -16.72 -1.29
N TYR A 53 6.11 -18.01 -1.13
CA TYR A 53 5.09 -18.82 -1.80
C TYR A 53 4.17 -19.47 -0.78
N ILE A 54 2.88 -19.37 -1.00
CA ILE A 54 1.84 -20.07 -0.24
C ILE A 54 1.07 -21.00 -1.15
N SER A 55 0.58 -22.12 -0.62
CA SER A 55 -0.27 -23.05 -1.38
C SER A 55 -1.61 -22.38 -1.69
N ALA A 56 -2.02 -22.44 -2.96
CA ALA A 56 -3.31 -21.91 -3.41
C ALA A 56 -4.51 -22.65 -2.79
N GLU A 57 -4.33 -23.88 -2.33
CA GLU A 57 -5.35 -24.68 -1.65
C GLU A 57 -5.81 -24.05 -0.33
N TYR A 58 -4.88 -23.37 0.37
CA TYR A 58 -5.10 -22.78 1.70
C TYR A 58 -5.15 -21.26 1.68
N ALA A 59 -5.34 -20.68 0.51
CA ALA A 59 -5.48 -19.23 0.36
C ALA A 59 -6.56 -18.87 -0.66
N LYS A 60 -7.36 -17.87 -0.36
CA LYS A 60 -8.36 -17.33 -1.27
C LYS A 60 -7.83 -16.05 -1.91
N ILE A 61 -7.83 -16.01 -3.23
CA ILE A 61 -7.55 -14.77 -3.95
C ILE A 61 -8.78 -13.89 -3.83
N ILE A 62 -8.60 -12.73 -3.20
CA ILE A 62 -9.64 -11.72 -3.05
C ILE A 62 -9.30 -10.52 -3.94
N PRO A 63 -10.26 -10.00 -4.72
CA PRO A 63 -10.05 -8.76 -5.41
C PRO A 63 -9.86 -7.65 -4.38
N VAL A 64 -8.92 -6.74 -4.63
CA VAL A 64 -8.91 -5.47 -3.90
C VAL A 64 -10.18 -4.74 -4.35
N PRO A 65 -11.11 -4.38 -3.44
CA PRO A 65 -12.32 -3.67 -3.84
C PRO A 65 -11.93 -2.37 -4.55
N GLY A 66 -12.38 -2.19 -5.78
CA GLY A 66 -12.01 -1.07 -6.67
C GLY A 66 -11.42 -1.50 -8.01
N ALA A 67 -10.84 -2.70 -8.12
CA ALA A 67 -10.34 -3.21 -9.40
C ALA A 67 -11.45 -3.80 -10.31
N ALA A 68 -12.64 -4.06 -9.77
CA ALA A 68 -13.73 -4.73 -10.50
C ALA A 68 -14.66 -3.77 -11.26
N VAL A 69 -14.60 -2.47 -11.02
CA VAL A 69 -15.48 -1.50 -11.71
C VAL A 69 -14.87 -0.94 -13.00
N ASP A 70 -13.55 -1.03 -13.18
CA ASP A 70 -12.89 -0.48 -14.37
C ASP A 70 -12.80 -1.49 -15.53
N ALA A 71 -12.70 -2.80 -15.24
CA ALA A 71 -12.66 -3.84 -16.27
C ALA A 71 -13.96 -3.96 -17.08
N LYS A 72 -15.12 -3.61 -16.51
CA LYS A 72 -16.40 -3.64 -17.20
C LYS A 72 -16.68 -2.36 -18.01
N LYS A 73 -16.00 -1.27 -17.64
CA LYS A 73 -16.08 0.02 -18.34
C LYS A 73 -15.12 0.09 -19.53
N GLU A 74 -13.97 -0.59 -19.39
CA GLU A 74 -12.96 -0.66 -20.45
C GLU A 74 -13.41 -1.57 -21.63
N ALA A 75 -14.13 -2.66 -21.32
CA ALA A 75 -14.71 -3.54 -22.35
C ALA A 75 -15.85 -2.86 -23.13
N ALA A 76 -16.54 -1.87 -22.56
CA ALA A 76 -17.59 -1.11 -23.23
C ALA A 76 -17.05 0.10 -24.00
N ALA A 77 -15.88 0.62 -23.65
CA ALA A 77 -15.25 1.78 -24.30
C ALA A 77 -14.47 1.42 -25.59
N LEU A 78 -14.16 0.14 -25.80
CA LEU A 78 -13.51 -0.34 -27.04
C LEU A 78 -14.42 -0.31 -28.28
N HIS A 79 -15.69 0.07 -28.12
CA HIS A 79 -16.67 0.19 -29.24
C HIS A 79 -17.17 1.62 -29.52
N SER A 80 -16.64 2.63 -28.80
CA SER A 80 -16.92 4.03 -29.13
C SER A 80 -15.62 4.81 -29.03
N GLY A 81 -15.11 5.27 -30.16
CA GLY A 81 -13.87 6.03 -30.25
C GLY A 81 -13.87 7.28 -29.37
N ALA A 82 -13.39 7.13 -28.16
CA ALA A 82 -13.05 8.22 -27.27
C ALA A 82 -11.54 8.18 -27.02
N GLU A 83 -10.90 9.29 -27.27
CA GLU A 83 -9.47 9.53 -27.13
C GLU A 83 -8.91 8.93 -25.84
N ALA A 84 -7.84 8.11 -25.96
CA ALA A 84 -7.05 7.64 -24.86
C ALA A 84 -6.44 8.84 -24.13
N GLN A 85 -7.02 9.25 -22.99
CA GLN A 85 -6.37 10.19 -22.11
C GLN A 85 -5.07 9.55 -21.62
N ALA A 86 -3.94 10.14 -21.97
CA ALA A 86 -2.63 9.69 -21.55
C ALA A 86 -2.61 9.52 -20.01
N LYS A 87 -2.22 8.32 -19.54
CA LYS A 87 -2.06 8.04 -18.10
C LYS A 87 -1.15 9.11 -17.53
N PRO A 88 -1.52 9.81 -16.46
CA PRO A 88 -0.71 10.89 -15.91
C PRO A 88 0.69 10.35 -15.57
N ALA A 89 1.72 11.12 -15.91
CA ALA A 89 3.09 10.75 -15.59
C ALA A 89 3.30 10.81 -14.08
N TYR A 90 3.47 9.66 -13.44
CA TYR A 90 3.76 9.56 -12.02
C TYR A 90 5.24 9.84 -11.74
N VAL A 91 5.52 10.51 -10.62
CA VAL A 91 6.91 10.82 -10.17
C VAL A 91 7.69 9.59 -9.67
N ILE A 92 6.99 8.49 -9.43
CA ILE A 92 7.52 7.14 -9.20
C ILE A 92 6.66 6.13 -9.95
N SER A 93 7.20 4.95 -10.28
CA SER A 93 6.38 3.87 -10.83
C SER A 93 5.38 3.38 -9.81
N ALA A 94 4.11 3.23 -10.19
CA ALA A 94 3.06 2.66 -9.36
C ALA A 94 2.05 1.91 -10.22
N THR A 95 1.63 0.74 -9.76
CA THR A 95 0.52 -0.02 -10.32
C THR A 95 -0.81 0.50 -9.77
N ASP A 96 -1.93 0.17 -10.38
CA ASP A 96 -3.24 0.57 -9.89
C ASP A 96 -3.54 -0.02 -8.50
N ASP A 97 -3.04 -1.23 -8.21
CA ASP A 97 -3.10 -1.84 -6.86
C ASP A 97 -2.26 -1.05 -5.85
N GLU A 98 -1.11 -0.50 -6.23
CA GLU A 98 -0.30 0.34 -5.36
C GLU A 98 -0.90 1.72 -5.12
N VAL A 99 -1.59 2.29 -6.11
CA VAL A 99 -2.38 3.52 -5.93
C VAL A 99 -3.48 3.30 -4.90
N TYR A 100 -4.18 2.16 -5.00
CA TYR A 100 -5.23 1.79 -4.06
C TYR A 100 -4.69 1.53 -2.65
N LEU A 101 -3.57 0.81 -2.55
CA LEU A 101 -2.86 0.56 -1.29
C LEU A 101 -2.39 1.85 -0.62
N LEU A 102 -1.81 2.78 -1.41
CA LEU A 102 -1.40 4.10 -0.94
C LEU A 102 -2.60 4.86 -0.35
N ALA A 103 -3.72 4.87 -1.06
CA ALA A 103 -4.93 5.54 -0.60
C ALA A 103 -5.52 4.90 0.67
N ALA A 104 -5.53 3.58 0.77
CA ALA A 104 -6.00 2.88 1.97
C ALA A 104 -5.10 3.14 3.19
N CYS A 105 -3.78 3.09 3.01
CA CYS A 105 -2.82 3.41 4.06
C CYS A 105 -2.95 4.88 4.51
N THR A 106 -3.09 5.79 3.56
CA THR A 106 -3.28 7.22 3.83
C THR A 106 -4.56 7.47 4.63
N ALA A 107 -5.67 6.83 4.26
CA ALA A 107 -6.93 6.91 4.97
C ALA A 107 -6.83 6.33 6.40
N MET A 108 -6.13 5.21 6.56
CA MET A 108 -5.88 4.56 7.85
C MET A 108 -5.08 5.50 8.79
N GLU A 109 -3.98 6.06 8.31
CA GLU A 109 -3.09 6.91 9.12
C GLU A 109 -3.72 8.25 9.49
N THR A 110 -4.65 8.76 8.69
CA THR A 110 -5.33 10.04 8.94
C THR A 110 -6.72 9.88 9.55
N GLY A 111 -7.23 8.65 9.73
CA GLY A 111 -8.61 8.40 10.16
C GLY A 111 -9.64 9.00 9.20
N ASN A 112 -9.40 8.94 7.88
CA ASN A 112 -10.21 9.63 6.85
C ASN A 112 -10.25 11.15 7.02
N GLY A 113 -9.15 11.75 7.48
CA GLY A 113 -9.00 13.19 7.68
C GLY A 113 -9.10 14.03 6.41
N SER A 114 -8.73 15.30 6.51
CA SER A 114 -8.79 16.26 5.40
C SER A 114 -7.92 15.83 4.20
N TYR A 115 -8.21 16.39 3.03
CA TYR A 115 -7.39 16.21 1.83
C TYR A 115 -5.91 16.52 2.08
N ASP A 116 -5.61 17.64 2.77
CA ASP A 116 -4.23 18.04 3.06
C ASP A 116 -3.51 17.06 3.97
N ALA A 117 -4.20 16.51 4.99
CA ALA A 117 -3.64 15.47 5.86
C ALA A 117 -3.31 14.20 5.07
N GLN A 118 -4.21 13.79 4.18
CA GLN A 118 -4.05 12.63 3.34
C GLN A 118 -2.96 12.84 2.28
N LEU A 119 -2.88 14.02 1.66
CA LEU A 119 -1.80 14.38 0.75
C LEU A 119 -0.44 14.36 1.45
N ALA A 120 -0.36 14.82 2.70
CA ALA A 120 0.88 14.83 3.48
C ALA A 120 1.40 13.41 3.75
N VAL A 121 0.53 12.48 4.16
CA VAL A 121 0.92 11.08 4.37
C VAL A 121 1.30 10.41 3.06
N ALA A 122 0.54 10.60 1.98
CA ALA A 122 0.87 10.07 0.66
C ALA A 122 2.23 10.60 0.17
N SER A 123 2.49 11.90 0.32
CA SER A 123 3.77 12.53 -0.03
C SER A 123 4.93 11.93 0.77
N CYS A 124 4.74 11.67 2.07
CA CYS A 124 5.76 11.04 2.91
C CYS A 124 6.11 9.63 2.42
N ILE A 125 5.11 8.82 2.07
CA ILE A 125 5.33 7.48 1.52
C ILE A 125 6.08 7.56 0.19
N ILE A 126 5.71 8.47 -0.71
CA ILE A 126 6.40 8.67 -1.99
C ILE A 126 7.85 9.14 -1.79
N ASN A 127 8.09 10.05 -0.85
CA ASN A 127 9.44 10.48 -0.48
C ASN A 127 10.29 9.30 0.01
N ARG A 128 9.72 8.40 0.81
CA ARG A 128 10.39 7.18 1.27
C ARG A 128 10.74 6.24 0.11
N VAL A 129 9.85 6.06 -0.87
CA VAL A 129 10.14 5.29 -2.10
C VAL A 129 11.30 5.92 -2.86
N LYS A 130 11.30 7.26 -3.04
CA LYS A 130 12.39 8.00 -3.70
C LYS A 130 13.73 7.87 -2.97
N SER A 131 13.71 7.87 -1.63
CA SER A 131 14.91 7.71 -0.80
C SER A 131 15.51 6.31 -0.87
N LYS A 132 14.71 5.30 -1.23
CA LYS A 132 15.07 3.86 -1.29
C LYS A 132 15.50 3.27 0.05
N HIS A 133 15.33 4.01 1.16
CA HIS A 133 15.80 3.57 2.48
C HIS A 133 14.92 2.43 3.05
N TRP A 134 13.60 2.48 2.84
CA TRP A 134 12.66 1.46 3.32
C TRP A 134 12.13 0.55 2.23
N GLY A 135 12.56 0.74 0.97
CA GLY A 135 12.12 -0.04 -0.17
C GLY A 135 12.05 0.80 -1.44
N LYS A 136 11.77 0.14 -2.57
CA LYS A 136 11.78 0.75 -3.91
C LYS A 136 10.38 0.90 -4.53
N SER A 137 9.35 0.47 -3.82
CA SER A 137 7.95 0.54 -4.24
C SER A 137 7.06 1.00 -3.09
N ILE A 138 5.84 1.42 -3.39
CA ILE A 138 4.84 1.79 -2.38
C ILE A 138 4.58 0.62 -1.43
N SER A 139 4.39 -0.57 -1.99
CA SER A 139 4.16 -1.80 -1.22
C SER A 139 5.31 -2.08 -0.26
N SER A 140 6.56 -2.00 -0.74
CA SER A 140 7.74 -2.26 0.09
C SER A 140 7.89 -1.26 1.24
N VAL A 141 7.56 0.00 1.03
CA VAL A 141 7.59 1.04 2.08
C VAL A 141 6.48 0.84 3.10
N ILE A 142 5.25 0.55 2.66
CA ILE A 142 4.09 0.41 3.56
C ILE A 142 4.23 -0.84 4.44
N TYR A 143 4.76 -1.93 3.89
CA TYR A 143 4.94 -3.19 4.63
C TYR A 143 6.33 -3.34 5.25
N ALA A 144 7.19 -2.31 5.20
CA ALA A 144 8.47 -2.34 5.91
C ALA A 144 8.25 -2.41 7.42
N ASP A 145 9.10 -3.18 8.12
CA ASP A 145 8.98 -3.40 9.56
C ASP A 145 8.96 -2.09 10.35
N GLY A 146 7.96 -1.97 11.24
CA GLY A 146 7.83 -0.83 12.14
C GLY A 146 7.43 0.50 11.49
N GLN A 147 7.19 0.54 10.17
CA GLN A 147 6.84 1.80 9.49
C GLN A 147 5.36 2.17 9.64
N PHE A 148 4.49 1.20 9.46
CA PHE A 148 3.04 1.38 9.57
C PHE A 148 2.45 0.23 10.41
N PRO A 149 2.36 0.39 11.75
CA PRO A 149 1.85 -0.67 12.63
C PRO A 149 0.47 -1.19 12.23
N GLY A 150 -0.38 -0.33 11.66
CA GLY A 150 -1.69 -0.73 11.13
C GLY A 150 -1.61 -1.71 9.94
N ALA A 151 -0.49 -1.72 9.21
CA ALA A 151 -0.29 -2.66 8.11
C ALA A 151 0.01 -4.09 8.61
N SER A 152 0.67 -4.23 9.75
CA SER A 152 0.99 -5.54 10.35
C SER A 152 -0.12 -6.05 11.29
N SER A 153 -0.93 -5.16 11.87
CA SER A 153 -2.02 -5.53 12.78
C SER A 153 -3.33 -5.95 12.09
N GLY A 154 -3.41 -5.87 10.75
CA GLY A 154 -4.64 -6.14 10.00
C GLY A 154 -5.61 -4.94 9.88
N LEU A 155 -5.29 -3.79 10.48
CA LEU A 155 -6.11 -2.59 10.36
C LEU A 155 -6.15 -2.10 8.90
N LEU A 156 -5.01 -2.09 8.21
CA LEU A 156 -4.94 -1.74 6.80
C LEU A 156 -5.81 -2.64 5.92
N ASP A 157 -5.90 -3.93 6.25
CA ASP A 157 -6.77 -4.87 5.51
C ASP A 157 -8.25 -4.48 5.63
N SER A 158 -8.67 -3.92 6.76
CA SER A 158 -10.03 -3.41 6.93
C SER A 158 -10.29 -2.20 6.03
N PHE A 159 -9.33 -1.27 5.92
CA PHE A 159 -9.42 -0.13 5.00
C PHE A 159 -9.41 -0.57 3.53
N LEU A 160 -8.61 -1.57 3.19
CA LEU A 160 -8.60 -2.17 1.85
C LEU A 160 -9.93 -2.84 1.51
N ALA A 161 -10.54 -3.53 2.47
CA ALA A 161 -11.82 -4.21 2.28
C ALA A 161 -13.01 -3.24 2.15
N GLN A 162 -13.00 -2.14 2.90
CA GLN A 162 -14.04 -1.10 2.83
C GLN A 162 -13.88 -0.21 1.60
N GLY A 163 -12.67 -0.12 1.09
CA GLY A 163 -12.27 0.82 0.04
C GLY A 163 -11.91 2.20 0.57
N PRO A 164 -10.81 2.78 0.07
CA PRO A 164 -10.43 4.14 0.43
C PRO A 164 -11.44 5.15 -0.08
N SER A 165 -11.61 6.24 0.67
CA SER A 165 -12.51 7.32 0.28
C SER A 165 -12.08 7.99 -1.02
N LYS A 166 -13.02 8.68 -1.69
CA LYS A 166 -12.69 9.48 -2.89
C LYS A 166 -11.61 10.52 -2.61
N THR A 167 -11.60 11.10 -1.41
CA THR A 167 -10.58 12.06 -0.96
C THR A 167 -9.20 11.41 -0.86
N ALA A 168 -9.12 10.20 -0.29
CA ALA A 168 -7.87 9.45 -0.18
C ALA A 168 -7.32 9.05 -1.55
N LEU A 169 -8.18 8.57 -2.44
CA LEU A 169 -7.79 8.24 -3.82
C LEU A 169 -7.30 9.49 -4.56
N LYS A 170 -8.00 10.62 -4.43
CA LYS A 170 -7.58 11.88 -5.06
C LYS A 170 -6.23 12.33 -4.52
N ALA A 171 -6.05 12.43 -3.21
CA ALA A 171 -4.81 12.86 -2.58
C ALA A 171 -3.62 11.98 -2.98
N SER A 172 -3.81 10.65 -3.03
CA SER A 172 -2.79 9.70 -3.44
C SER A 172 -2.40 9.83 -4.91
N LYS A 173 -3.37 10.00 -5.80
CA LYS A 173 -3.12 10.26 -7.22
C LYS A 173 -2.40 11.59 -7.44
N ASP A 174 -2.83 12.64 -6.78
CA ASP A 174 -2.20 13.96 -6.86
C ASP A 174 -0.76 13.92 -6.34
N ALA A 175 -0.50 13.19 -5.24
CA ALA A 175 0.85 12.98 -4.75
C ALA A 175 1.73 12.21 -5.75
N LEU A 176 1.19 11.18 -6.41
CA LEU A 176 1.88 10.47 -7.49
C LEU A 176 2.15 11.35 -8.70
N CYS A 177 1.27 12.31 -8.98
CA CYS A 177 1.47 13.32 -10.04
C CYS A 177 2.45 14.44 -9.62
N GLY A 178 3.01 14.40 -8.40
CA GLY A 178 4.01 15.35 -7.92
C GLY A 178 3.51 16.39 -6.94
N SER A 179 2.21 16.44 -6.61
CA SER A 179 1.72 17.30 -5.53
C SER A 179 2.34 16.87 -4.20
N ASN A 180 2.89 17.84 -3.48
CA ASN A 180 3.57 17.57 -2.21
C ASN A 180 3.44 18.79 -1.29
N ASN A 181 2.80 18.60 -0.15
CA ASN A 181 2.57 19.67 0.81
C ASN A 181 3.47 19.58 2.06
N ILE A 182 4.45 18.66 2.07
CA ILE A 182 5.40 18.48 3.18
C ILE A 182 6.87 18.65 2.78
N GLY A 183 7.17 18.90 1.48
CA GLY A 183 8.56 18.92 1.00
C GLY A 183 9.19 17.53 1.04
N ASP A 184 10.45 17.41 1.43
CA ASP A 184 11.27 16.20 1.38
C ASP A 184 11.31 15.41 2.71
N TYR A 185 10.37 15.66 3.61
CA TYR A 185 10.31 14.97 4.89
C TYR A 185 10.00 13.48 4.73
N LEU A 186 10.70 12.66 5.55
CA LEU A 186 10.64 11.20 5.52
C LEU A 186 9.98 10.61 6.78
N TYR A 187 9.86 11.39 7.84
CA TYR A 187 9.32 10.95 9.13
C TYR A 187 8.07 11.73 9.46
N PHE A 188 7.14 11.06 10.12
CA PHE A 188 6.00 11.76 10.74
C PHE A 188 5.56 11.05 12.01
N ASN A 189 4.93 11.80 12.87
CA ASN A 189 4.27 11.29 14.06
C ASN A 189 3.14 12.23 14.47
N SER A 190 2.19 11.74 15.26
CA SER A 190 1.15 12.60 15.82
C SER A 190 1.77 13.66 16.73
N THR A 191 1.31 14.91 16.61
CA THR A 191 1.70 16.02 17.51
C THR A 191 1.34 15.77 18.97
N LYS A 192 0.49 14.77 19.26
CA LYS A 192 0.18 14.32 20.62
C LYS A 192 1.27 13.41 21.22
N ARG A 193 2.20 12.91 20.40
CA ARG A 193 3.23 11.95 20.81
C ARG A 193 4.63 12.50 20.80
N ILE A 194 4.85 13.61 20.10
CA ILE A 194 6.17 14.25 19.97
C ILE A 194 6.01 15.76 20.11
N SER A 195 7.07 16.41 20.55
CA SER A 195 7.21 17.87 20.56
C SER A 195 7.84 18.30 19.24
N PRO A 196 7.14 19.04 18.37
CA PRO A 196 7.68 19.44 17.06
C PRO A 196 8.99 20.23 17.17
N GLU A 197 9.11 21.05 18.21
CA GLU A 197 10.27 21.88 18.54
C GLU A 197 11.56 21.10 18.80
N ASP A 198 11.47 19.79 19.05
CA ASP A 198 12.63 18.92 19.18
C ASP A 198 13.35 18.67 17.85
N TYR A 199 12.75 19.09 16.72
CA TYR A 199 13.27 18.89 15.39
C TYR A 199 13.70 20.21 14.75
N SER A 200 14.88 20.25 14.15
CA SER A 200 15.44 21.43 13.50
C SER A 200 14.64 21.89 12.28
N SER A 201 13.86 20.99 11.68
CA SER A 201 13.01 21.27 10.52
C SER A 201 11.79 20.37 10.56
N TYR A 202 10.61 20.98 10.59
CA TYR A 202 9.34 20.25 10.63
C TYR A 202 8.20 21.02 9.96
N LYS A 203 7.11 20.31 9.69
CA LYS A 203 5.83 20.88 9.22
C LYS A 203 4.66 20.13 9.87
N ILE A 204 3.69 20.87 10.37
CA ILE A 204 2.47 20.29 10.95
C ILE A 204 1.36 20.33 9.90
N VAL A 205 0.77 19.17 9.61
CA VAL A 205 -0.38 19.01 8.71
C VAL A 205 -1.33 17.97 9.29
N GLY A 206 -2.61 18.30 9.45
CA GLY A 206 -3.64 17.36 9.87
C GLY A 206 -3.39 16.70 11.22
N GLY A 207 -2.73 17.40 12.17
CA GLY A 207 -2.40 16.85 13.49
C GLY A 207 -1.18 15.94 13.51
N ASN A 208 -0.48 15.78 12.39
CA ASN A 208 0.81 15.11 12.29
C ASN A 208 1.94 16.11 12.09
N CYS A 209 3.05 15.86 12.75
CA CYS A 209 4.30 16.56 12.54
C CYS A 209 5.16 15.74 11.58
N PHE A 210 5.53 16.32 10.45
CA PHE A 210 6.46 15.78 9.46
C PHE A 210 7.82 16.40 9.67
N TYR A 211 8.91 15.63 9.66
CA TYR A 211 10.24 16.10 10.04
C TYR A 211 11.39 15.34 9.39
N LYS A 212 12.60 15.85 9.54
CA LYS A 212 13.88 15.17 9.29
C LYS A 212 14.52 14.74 10.61
N LYS A 213 15.20 13.61 10.57
CA LYS A 213 16.15 13.20 11.61
C LYS A 213 17.54 13.70 11.25
#